data_7487d16b3aecc23f62d6d77bf4b93880
#
_entry.id   7487d16b3aecc23f62d6d77bf4b93880
#
_cell.length_a   1.000
_cell.length_b   1.000
_cell.length_c   1.000
_cell.angle_alpha   90.00
_cell.angle_beta   90.00
_cell.angle_gamma   90.00
#
_symmetry.space_group_name_H-M   'P 1'
#
loop_
_entity.id
_entity.type
_entity.pdbx_description
1 polymer ?
#
loop_
_entity_poly.entity_id
_entity_poly.type
_entity_poly.pdbx_seq_one_letter_code
_entity_poly.pdbx_strand_id
1 'polypeptide(L)'
;MEDTTYRWPPQNDGQTPKQKKPLPDIKKLASRLIIAALAIAIGMAAMTCFYTVDDKQQAVVTTFGRVTDVTDAGVHFKLPFGIKNVDKVDVNVYQKIELGYSSDGYMDASESAMITGDYNIVNVDFFVEYKISDPVAYLYSSNDPEMILKNLIQSQVRNVVGSSAVDSVLTDGKENIQMQVKELVAEILAEYNIGLTLVDVKIQDAEPPTADVIEAFKAVETAKQKAETVVNDAMAYQNAQLPLAQAEADKLIQNAEYLKQKRINEAHEQVAMFNAMYAEYEKNPEITRSRMYYEAIQDILPGVKLYVNTSAGGDDVQMLLPLESLVSNGGN
;
A
#
# COMPACT_ATOMS: atom_id res chain seq x y z
N MET A 1 94.53 101.25 36.23
CA MET A 1 94.23 101.21 34.81
C MET A 1 93.44 99.93 34.53
N GLU A 2 92.30 100.14 34.02
CA GLU A 2 91.38 99.34 33.32
C GLU A 2 90.36 98.50 34.19
N ASP A 3 89.37 99.11 34.17
CA ASP A 3 87.96 98.70 34.64
C ASP A 3 87.38 97.63 33.70
N THR A 4 86.93 96.53 34.22
CA THR A 4 86.07 95.66 33.47
C THR A 4 84.90 95.26 34.35
N THR A 5 83.81 95.95 34.13
CA THR A 5 82.49 95.74 34.66
C THR A 5 81.87 94.45 34.09
N TYR A 6 81.70 93.47 34.96
CA TYR A 6 80.85 92.27 34.64
C TYR A 6 79.38 92.56 34.78
N ARG A 7 78.66 92.44 33.65
CA ARG A 7 77.22 92.62 33.59
C ARG A 7 76.52 91.25 33.66
N TRP A 8 75.68 91.04 34.67
CA TRP A 8 74.85 89.88 34.79
C TRP A 8 73.71 89.93 33.81
N PRO A 9 73.31 88.79 33.15
CA PRO A 9 72.09 88.71 32.33
C PRO A 9 70.80 88.62 33.21
N PRO A 10 69.67 89.15 32.78
CA PRO A 10 68.47 89.21 33.58
C PRO A 10 67.84 87.84 33.75
N GLN A 11 67.43 87.50 34.99
CA GLN A 11 66.60 86.32 35.30
C GLN A 11 65.25 86.52 34.70
N ASN A 12 64.83 85.54 33.94
CA ASN A 12 63.52 85.46 33.37
C ASN A 12 62.60 84.69 34.35
N ASP A 13 61.85 85.38 35.23
CA ASP A 13 60.86 84.84 36.12
C ASP A 13 59.53 84.81 35.42
N GLY A 14 59.28 83.77 34.67
CA GLY A 14 58.04 83.49 33.94
C GLY A 14 57.59 82.08 34.04
N GLN A 15 57.57 81.50 35.24
CA GLN A 15 56.79 80.26 35.43
C GLN A 15 55.43 80.56 36.05
N THR A 16 54.42 80.62 35.17
CA THR A 16 53.00 80.57 35.62
C THR A 16 52.75 79.24 36.35
N PRO A 17 52.19 79.26 37.54
CA PRO A 17 51.84 77.99 38.22
C PRO A 17 50.82 77.24 37.42
N LYS A 18 51.18 76.03 36.94
CA LYS A 18 50.21 75.07 36.36
C LYS A 18 49.17 74.81 37.44
N GLN A 19 47.98 75.31 37.25
CA GLN A 19 46.79 74.96 38.05
C GLN A 19 46.67 73.43 38.02
N LYS A 20 46.91 72.78 39.14
CA LYS A 20 46.55 71.35 39.35
C LYS A 20 45.06 71.25 39.21
N LYS A 21 44.53 70.60 38.11
CA LYS A 21 43.12 70.25 37.98
C LYS A 21 42.74 69.54 39.27
N PRO A 22 41.63 69.91 39.91
CA PRO A 22 41.15 69.22 41.10
C PRO A 22 40.97 67.79 40.81
N LEU A 23 41.51 66.85 41.57
CA LEU A 23 41.31 65.43 41.49
C LEU A 23 39.82 65.20 41.56
N PRO A 24 39.20 64.43 40.61
CA PRO A 24 37.79 64.19 40.65
C PRO A 24 37.38 63.49 41.96
N ASP A 25 36.40 64.02 42.62
CA ASP A 25 35.89 63.50 43.89
C ASP A 25 35.67 61.99 43.75
N ILE A 26 36.53 61.16 44.36
CA ILE A 26 36.57 59.72 44.29
C ILE A 26 35.17 59.13 44.62
N LYS A 27 34.44 59.78 45.55
CA LYS A 27 33.06 59.41 45.91
C LYS A 27 32.07 59.64 44.77
N LYS A 28 32.21 60.74 44.00
CA LYS A 28 31.36 61.01 42.83
C LYS A 28 31.71 60.09 41.63
N LEU A 29 33.00 59.78 41.48
CA LEU A 29 33.45 58.80 40.43
C LEU A 29 32.99 57.38 40.78
N ALA A 30 33.13 56.95 42.03
CA ALA A 30 32.65 55.67 42.54
C ALA A 30 31.13 55.55 42.40
N SER A 31 30.33 56.58 42.73
CA SER A 31 28.88 56.55 42.54
C SER A 31 28.45 56.47 41.07
N ARG A 32 29.17 57.16 40.15
CA ARG A 32 28.93 57.07 38.69
C ARG A 32 29.27 55.68 38.14
N LEU A 33 30.34 55.05 38.61
CA LEU A 33 30.70 53.68 38.27
C LEU A 33 29.69 52.68 38.78
N ILE A 34 29.19 52.85 39.99
CA ILE A 34 28.12 52.00 40.58
C ILE A 34 26.82 52.16 39.79
N ILE A 35 26.43 53.39 39.42
CA ILE A 35 25.23 53.63 38.60
C ILE A 35 25.39 53.03 37.20
N ALA A 36 26.58 53.18 36.57
CA ALA A 36 26.85 52.55 35.27
C ALA A 36 26.83 51.02 35.34
N ALA A 37 27.42 50.43 36.36
CA ALA A 37 27.40 48.99 36.61
C ALA A 37 25.95 48.49 36.86
N LEU A 38 25.15 49.23 37.61
CA LEU A 38 23.77 48.93 37.85
C LEU A 38 22.91 49.03 36.55
N ALA A 39 23.14 50.06 35.75
CA ALA A 39 22.50 50.23 34.44
C ALA A 39 22.86 49.10 33.46
N ILE A 40 24.11 48.66 33.43
CA ILE A 40 24.54 47.51 32.65
C ILE A 40 23.88 46.20 33.17
N ALA A 41 23.85 46.03 34.47
CA ALA A 41 23.20 44.89 35.10
C ALA A 41 21.69 44.83 34.78
N ILE A 42 20.99 45.97 34.83
CA ILE A 42 19.57 46.09 34.47
C ILE A 42 19.41 45.84 32.95
N GLY A 43 20.29 46.36 32.12
CA GLY A 43 20.28 46.10 30.65
C GLY A 43 20.48 44.63 30.33
N MET A 44 21.42 43.94 30.95
CA MET A 44 21.61 42.51 30.81
C MET A 44 20.37 41.70 31.33
N ALA A 45 19.83 42.12 32.47
CA ALA A 45 18.60 41.51 33.03
C ALA A 45 17.42 41.67 32.07
N ALA A 46 17.27 42.86 31.47
CA ALA A 46 16.19 43.11 30.48
C ALA A 46 16.32 42.24 29.24
N MET A 47 17.56 42.00 28.73
CA MET A 47 17.79 41.09 27.60
C MET A 47 17.48 39.62 27.91
N THR A 48 17.59 39.18 29.16
CA THR A 48 17.27 37.83 29.59
C THR A 48 15.80 37.64 29.97
N CYS A 49 15.00 38.69 29.95
CA CYS A 49 13.55 38.64 30.29
C CYS A 49 12.68 38.13 29.17
N PHE A 50 13.15 38.07 27.93
CA PHE A 50 12.37 37.61 26.80
C PHE A 50 12.84 36.23 26.36
N TYR A 51 11.87 35.39 25.99
CA TYR A 51 12.15 34.12 25.31
C TYR A 51 11.11 33.92 24.19
N THR A 52 11.54 33.25 23.14
CA THR A 52 10.70 32.90 21.99
C THR A 52 10.41 31.42 22.02
N VAL A 53 9.20 31.04 21.70
CA VAL A 53 8.77 29.65 21.53
C VAL A 53 8.41 29.47 20.07
N ASP A 54 8.99 28.46 19.42
CA ASP A 54 8.70 28.14 18.04
C ASP A 54 7.32 27.47 17.90
N ASP A 55 6.76 27.50 16.69
CA ASP A 55 5.44 26.94 16.36
C ASP A 55 5.34 25.43 16.61
N LYS A 56 6.49 24.75 16.63
CA LYS A 56 6.59 23.29 16.92
C LYS A 56 6.71 22.97 18.41
N GLN A 57 6.91 23.98 19.23
CA GLN A 57 7.26 23.84 20.65
C GLN A 57 6.18 24.41 21.54
N GLN A 58 6.11 23.85 22.73
CA GLN A 58 5.50 24.51 23.90
C GLN A 58 6.57 24.69 24.99
N ALA A 59 6.46 25.75 25.75
CA ALA A 59 7.41 25.99 26.84
C ALA A 59 6.71 25.85 28.19
N VAL A 60 7.28 25.00 29.03
CA VAL A 60 6.86 24.82 30.40
C VAL A 60 7.63 25.81 31.26
N VAL A 61 6.90 26.72 31.93
CA VAL A 61 7.47 27.74 32.79
C VAL A 61 7.37 27.28 34.25
N THR A 62 8.53 27.16 34.89
CA THR A 62 8.60 26.85 36.31
C THR A 62 9.05 28.05 37.10
N THR A 63 8.45 28.25 38.26
CA THR A 63 8.83 29.28 39.23
C THR A 63 9.29 28.61 40.52
N PHE A 64 10.55 28.77 40.88
CA PHE A 64 11.17 28.06 42.00
C PHE A 64 10.95 26.55 42.00
N GLY A 65 11.05 25.92 40.77
CA GLY A 65 10.87 24.48 40.63
C GLY A 65 9.40 24.00 40.60
N ARG A 66 8.43 24.90 40.64
CA ARG A 66 7.02 24.57 40.54
C ARG A 66 6.48 25.01 39.19
N VAL A 67 5.82 24.12 38.47
CA VAL A 67 5.16 24.47 37.19
C VAL A 67 4.08 25.52 37.47
N THR A 68 4.15 26.64 36.77
CA THR A 68 3.24 27.76 36.90
C THR A 68 2.42 28.03 35.66
N ASP A 69 2.98 27.76 34.48
CA ASP A 69 2.31 28.04 33.23
C ASP A 69 2.89 27.20 32.07
N VAL A 70 2.08 26.97 31.04
CA VAL A 70 2.51 26.38 29.77
C VAL A 70 2.21 27.40 28.67
N THR A 71 3.22 27.81 27.94
CA THR A 71 3.10 28.85 26.93
C THR A 71 3.26 28.31 25.52
N ASP A 72 2.35 28.71 24.64
CA ASP A 72 2.34 28.37 23.23
C ASP A 72 3.37 29.21 22.44
N ALA A 73 3.42 28.99 21.12
CA ALA A 73 4.30 29.70 20.20
C ALA A 73 4.17 31.23 20.32
N GLY A 74 5.30 31.93 20.28
CA GLY A 74 5.34 33.37 20.35
C GLY A 74 6.48 33.92 21.21
N VAL A 75 6.41 35.21 21.48
CA VAL A 75 7.37 35.94 22.33
C VAL A 75 6.76 36.13 23.71
N HIS A 76 7.43 35.63 24.73
CA HIS A 76 6.95 35.65 26.10
C HIS A 76 7.96 36.33 27.03
N PHE A 77 7.45 36.77 28.20
CA PHE A 77 8.25 37.43 29.21
C PHE A 77 8.48 36.51 30.42
N LYS A 78 9.76 36.44 30.86
CA LYS A 78 10.14 35.72 32.08
C LYS A 78 10.88 36.62 33.06
N LEU A 79 10.75 36.33 34.33
CA LEU A 79 11.56 37.01 35.36
C LEU A 79 13.00 36.50 35.29
N PRO A 80 14.01 37.43 35.28
CA PRO A 80 15.42 37.09 35.23
C PRO A 80 15.94 36.48 36.52
N PHE A 81 17.20 36.17 36.60
CA PHE A 81 17.92 35.66 37.78
C PHE A 81 17.52 34.24 38.25
N GLY A 82 17.04 33.38 37.34
CA GLY A 82 16.74 32.00 37.69
C GLY A 82 15.42 31.79 38.50
N ILE A 83 14.63 32.86 38.68
CA ILE A 83 13.33 32.76 39.36
C ILE A 83 12.35 31.94 38.52
N LYS A 84 12.35 32.17 37.17
CA LYS A 84 11.59 31.40 36.20
C LYS A 84 12.53 30.66 35.27
N ASN A 85 12.43 29.33 35.28
CA ASN A 85 13.04 28.48 34.24
C ASN A 85 12.02 28.16 33.15
N VAL A 86 12.49 28.00 31.94
CA VAL A 86 11.67 27.74 30.75
C VAL A 86 12.28 26.56 30.02
N ASP A 87 11.57 25.45 30.04
CA ASP A 87 11.92 24.22 29.35
C ASP A 87 11.04 24.08 28.12
N LYS A 88 11.65 24.00 26.93
CA LYS A 88 10.96 23.91 25.65
C LYS A 88 10.84 22.45 25.24
N VAL A 89 9.67 22.05 24.81
CA VAL A 89 9.35 20.69 24.39
C VAL A 89 8.69 20.71 23.02
N ASP A 90 9.11 19.84 22.13
CA ASP A 90 8.60 19.71 20.76
C ASP A 90 7.28 18.93 20.77
N VAL A 91 6.14 19.61 20.89
CA VAL A 91 4.79 19.00 21.01
C VAL A 91 4.15 18.73 19.64
N ASN A 92 4.47 19.53 18.64
CA ASN A 92 3.89 19.44 17.29
C ASN A 92 4.79 18.68 16.31
N VAL A 93 5.67 17.83 16.81
CA VAL A 93 6.58 17.01 16.02
C VAL A 93 6.31 15.54 16.30
N TYR A 94 6.12 14.76 15.24
CA TYR A 94 6.11 13.30 15.35
C TYR A 94 7.54 12.81 15.54
N GLN A 95 7.75 12.07 16.61
CA GLN A 95 9.03 11.46 16.93
C GLN A 95 8.96 9.96 16.65
N LYS A 96 10.09 9.34 16.38
CA LYS A 96 10.21 7.91 16.08
C LYS A 96 11.06 7.20 17.12
N ILE A 97 10.60 6.02 17.52
CA ILE A 97 11.40 5.02 18.21
C ILE A 97 11.53 3.80 17.31
N GLU A 98 12.75 3.38 17.09
CA GLU A 98 13.07 2.17 16.34
C GLU A 98 13.40 1.04 17.32
N LEU A 99 12.87 -0.16 17.06
CA LEU A 99 13.00 -1.35 17.88
C LEU A 99 13.44 -2.51 16.99
N GLY A 100 14.49 -3.22 17.42
CA GLY A 100 15.03 -4.36 16.69
C GLY A 100 16.17 -4.03 15.75
N TYR A 101 16.35 -2.77 15.38
CA TYR A 101 17.48 -2.31 14.58
C TYR A 101 17.99 -0.96 15.05
N SER A 102 19.27 -0.71 14.81
CA SER A 102 19.89 0.59 15.09
C SER A 102 19.87 1.46 13.83
N SER A 103 19.92 2.79 14.02
CA SER A 103 20.08 3.78 12.93
C SER A 103 21.31 3.52 12.03
N ASP A 104 22.27 2.74 12.50
CA ASP A 104 23.44 2.30 11.74
C ASP A 104 23.18 1.06 10.85
N GLY A 105 21.93 0.55 10.83
CA GLY A 105 21.53 -0.60 10.04
C GLY A 105 21.93 -1.96 10.62
N TYR A 106 22.38 -2.00 11.87
CA TYR A 106 22.68 -3.25 12.58
C TYR A 106 21.42 -3.74 13.31
N MET A 107 21.08 -5.02 13.06
CA MET A 107 20.00 -5.69 13.78
C MET A 107 20.44 -5.97 15.23
N ASP A 108 19.66 -5.51 16.19
CA ASP A 108 19.84 -5.89 17.59
C ASP A 108 19.00 -7.13 17.90
N ALA A 109 19.66 -8.30 17.84
CA ALA A 109 19.01 -9.56 18.09
C ALA A 109 18.37 -9.67 19.48
N SER A 110 18.79 -8.85 20.45
CA SER A 110 18.22 -8.86 21.81
C SER A 110 16.84 -8.18 21.84
N GLU A 111 16.61 -7.23 20.94
CA GLU A 111 15.34 -6.51 20.79
C GLU A 111 14.42 -7.17 19.75
N SER A 112 14.97 -7.62 18.60
CA SER A 112 14.21 -8.14 17.46
C SER A 112 13.77 -9.60 17.62
N ALA A 113 14.59 -10.46 18.28
CA ALA A 113 14.28 -11.88 18.39
C ALA A 113 13.12 -12.14 19.36
N MET A 114 12.09 -12.81 18.85
CA MET A 114 10.87 -13.14 19.59
C MET A 114 10.44 -14.58 19.31
N ILE A 115 9.68 -15.15 20.26
CA ILE A 115 9.10 -16.49 20.12
C ILE A 115 7.60 -16.32 19.85
N THR A 116 7.10 -16.95 18.80
CA THR A 116 5.68 -16.97 18.44
C THR A 116 4.88 -17.98 19.26
N GLY A 117 3.56 -17.93 19.22
CA GLY A 117 2.67 -18.83 19.96
C GLY A 117 2.80 -20.31 19.56
N ASP A 118 3.31 -20.59 18.37
CA ASP A 118 3.61 -21.93 17.83
C ASP A 118 5.10 -22.33 18.00
N TYR A 119 5.81 -21.66 18.93
CA TYR A 119 7.20 -21.94 19.33
C TYR A 119 8.26 -21.74 18.22
N ASN A 120 7.98 -20.93 17.24
CA ASN A 120 8.98 -20.53 16.24
C ASN A 120 9.69 -19.25 16.69
N ILE A 121 10.96 -19.10 16.27
CA ILE A 121 11.73 -17.88 16.51
C ILE A 121 11.63 -17.02 15.27
N VAL A 122 11.32 -15.74 15.47
CA VAL A 122 11.24 -14.71 14.42
C VAL A 122 11.98 -13.46 14.87
N ASN A 123 12.61 -12.77 13.93
CA ASN A 123 13.11 -11.43 14.13
C ASN A 123 12.07 -10.47 13.62
N VAL A 124 11.62 -9.56 14.46
CA VAL A 124 10.60 -8.57 14.08
C VAL A 124 11.09 -7.19 14.45
N ASP A 125 11.15 -6.34 13.45
CA ASP A 125 11.58 -4.95 13.58
C ASP A 125 10.36 -4.05 13.52
N PHE A 126 10.31 -3.12 14.48
CA PHE A 126 9.23 -2.17 14.61
C PHE A 126 9.74 -0.74 14.55
N PHE A 127 8.95 0.13 14.01
CA PHE A 127 9.07 1.54 14.31
C PHE A 127 7.75 2.08 14.86
N VAL A 128 7.88 3.01 15.77
CA VAL A 128 6.76 3.60 16.48
C VAL A 128 6.83 5.10 16.34
N GLU A 129 5.72 5.67 15.93
CA GLU A 129 5.53 7.12 15.89
C GLU A 129 4.74 7.57 17.10
N TYR A 130 5.27 8.54 17.82
CA TYR A 130 4.62 9.13 18.98
C TYR A 130 4.74 10.65 18.96
N LYS A 131 3.93 11.31 19.74
CA LYS A 131 4.01 12.75 19.98
C LYS A 131 3.88 13.07 21.47
N ILE A 132 4.44 14.19 21.87
CA ILE A 132 4.27 14.71 23.22
C ILE A 132 2.92 15.44 23.27
N SER A 133 1.99 14.96 24.10
CA SER A 133 0.65 15.54 24.26
C SER A 133 0.55 16.45 25.47
N ASP A 134 1.30 16.14 26.54
CA ASP A 134 1.37 16.96 27.74
C ASP A 134 2.85 17.21 28.10
N PRO A 135 3.38 18.41 27.82
CA PRO A 135 4.77 18.73 28.08
C PRO A 135 5.11 18.76 29.60
N VAL A 136 4.12 18.97 30.47
CA VAL A 136 4.34 18.96 31.93
C VAL A 136 4.54 17.53 32.41
N ALA A 137 3.65 16.63 32.00
CA ALA A 137 3.77 15.22 32.36
C ALA A 137 5.06 14.62 31.74
N TYR A 138 5.41 14.97 30.51
CA TYR A 138 6.62 14.52 29.85
C TYR A 138 7.90 14.90 30.64
N LEU A 139 8.01 16.16 31.12
CA LEU A 139 9.20 16.64 31.80
C LEU A 139 9.29 16.21 33.28
N TYR A 140 8.12 16.01 33.95
CA TYR A 140 8.10 15.90 35.42
C TYR A 140 7.46 14.62 35.97
N SER A 141 6.77 13.81 35.15
CA SER A 141 6.16 12.56 35.64
C SER A 141 7.17 11.44 35.78
N SER A 142 8.20 11.40 34.89
CA SER A 142 9.22 10.37 34.93
C SER A 142 10.57 10.92 34.54
N ASN A 143 11.63 10.18 34.84
CA ASN A 143 13.00 10.58 34.51
C ASN A 143 13.32 10.38 33.02
N ASP A 144 12.73 9.36 32.39
CA ASP A 144 12.93 9.03 30.96
C ASP A 144 11.65 8.43 30.38
N PRO A 145 10.70 9.27 29.94
CA PRO A 145 9.44 8.80 29.40
C PRO A 145 9.59 8.05 28.06
N GLU A 146 10.64 8.34 27.29
CA GLU A 146 10.91 7.63 26.03
C GLU A 146 11.36 6.20 26.26
N MET A 147 12.23 5.98 27.27
CA MET A 147 12.65 4.64 27.68
C MET A 147 11.45 3.82 28.21
N ILE A 148 10.56 4.45 28.96
CA ILE A 148 9.34 3.80 29.47
C ILE A 148 8.46 3.39 28.30
N LEU A 149 8.23 4.29 27.33
CA LEU A 149 7.46 3.99 26.12
C LEU A 149 8.11 2.87 25.30
N LYS A 150 9.42 2.91 25.09
CA LYS A 150 10.17 1.85 24.40
C LYS A 150 9.97 0.48 25.06
N ASN A 151 10.15 0.40 26.36
CA ASN A 151 9.99 -0.84 27.11
C ASN A 151 8.54 -1.35 27.11
N LEU A 152 7.58 -0.44 27.21
CA LEU A 152 6.15 -0.77 27.14
C LEU A 152 5.81 -1.38 25.78
N ILE A 153 6.23 -0.74 24.69
CA ILE A 153 6.00 -1.23 23.33
C ILE A 153 6.64 -2.61 23.16
N GLN A 154 7.90 -2.76 23.56
CA GLN A 154 8.61 -4.03 23.45
C GLN A 154 7.91 -5.15 24.22
N SER A 155 7.36 -4.86 25.40
CA SER A 155 6.59 -5.81 26.19
C SER A 155 5.29 -6.20 25.49
N GLN A 156 4.52 -5.23 24.97
CA GLN A 156 3.24 -5.53 24.30
C GLN A 156 3.45 -6.22 22.95
N VAL A 157 4.46 -5.84 22.20
CA VAL A 157 4.85 -6.54 20.96
C VAL A 157 5.15 -8.01 21.24
N ARG A 158 5.99 -8.29 22.25
CA ARG A 158 6.29 -9.69 22.64
C ARG A 158 5.07 -10.46 23.11
N ASN A 159 4.13 -9.80 23.80
CA ASN A 159 2.88 -10.38 24.23
C ASN A 159 2.01 -10.80 23.02
N VAL A 160 1.80 -9.87 22.07
CA VAL A 160 0.97 -10.12 20.89
C VAL A 160 1.62 -11.12 19.94
N VAL A 161 2.93 -10.99 19.63
CA VAL A 161 3.67 -11.93 18.80
C VAL A 161 3.70 -13.31 19.43
N GLY A 162 3.93 -13.38 20.76
CA GLY A 162 3.94 -14.64 21.51
C GLY A 162 2.58 -15.36 21.58
N SER A 163 1.50 -14.67 21.28
CA SER A 163 0.15 -15.26 21.16
C SER A 163 -0.26 -15.53 19.70
N SER A 164 0.53 -15.10 18.73
CA SER A 164 0.27 -15.23 17.30
C SER A 164 1.02 -16.41 16.68
N ALA A 165 0.45 -17.00 15.62
CA ALA A 165 1.17 -18.00 14.83
C ALA A 165 2.23 -17.34 13.93
N VAL A 166 3.30 -18.05 13.62
CA VAL A 166 4.40 -17.57 12.78
C VAL A 166 3.93 -17.10 11.41
N ASP A 167 3.01 -17.81 10.79
CA ASP A 167 2.43 -17.45 9.50
C ASP A 167 1.79 -16.03 9.56
N SER A 168 1.04 -15.73 10.63
CA SER A 168 0.42 -14.41 10.82
C SER A 168 1.45 -13.30 11.02
N VAL A 169 2.57 -13.58 11.67
CA VAL A 169 3.65 -12.60 11.90
C VAL A 169 4.39 -12.29 10.60
N LEU A 170 4.62 -13.32 9.75
CA LEU A 170 5.41 -13.19 8.53
C LEU A 170 4.59 -12.69 7.33
N THR A 171 3.27 -12.93 7.31
CA THR A 171 2.41 -12.66 6.14
C THR A 171 1.26 -11.69 6.45
N ASP A 172 0.02 -12.14 6.32
CA ASP A 172 -1.19 -11.30 6.29
C ASP A 172 -1.63 -10.80 7.68
N GLY A 173 -1.08 -11.33 8.76
CA GLY A 173 -1.46 -10.96 10.13
C GLY A 173 -0.79 -9.68 10.65
N LYS A 174 0.18 -9.11 9.93
CA LYS A 174 0.95 -7.94 10.38
C LYS A 174 0.07 -6.76 10.77
N GLU A 175 -0.93 -6.43 9.97
CA GLU A 175 -1.85 -5.32 10.25
C GLU A 175 -2.66 -5.54 11.53
N ASN A 176 -3.13 -6.77 11.76
CA ASN A 176 -3.88 -7.11 12.96
C ASN A 176 -2.99 -7.04 14.21
N ILE A 177 -1.75 -7.53 14.13
CA ILE A 177 -0.76 -7.43 15.19
C ILE A 177 -0.46 -5.96 15.53
N GLN A 178 -0.23 -5.12 14.52
CA GLN A 178 0.00 -3.68 14.69
C GLN A 178 -1.17 -3.01 15.42
N MET A 179 -2.40 -3.33 15.02
CA MET A 179 -3.60 -2.76 15.62
C MET A 179 -3.76 -3.19 17.09
N GLN A 180 -3.56 -4.47 17.40
CA GLN A 180 -3.63 -4.98 18.77
C GLN A 180 -2.55 -4.37 19.67
N VAL A 181 -1.30 -4.29 19.18
CA VAL A 181 -0.21 -3.64 19.92
C VAL A 181 -0.53 -2.18 20.18
N LYS A 182 -1.01 -1.45 19.17
CA LYS A 182 -1.39 -0.05 19.29
C LYS A 182 -2.48 0.17 20.35
N GLU A 183 -3.49 -0.68 20.36
CA GLU A 183 -4.59 -0.61 21.34
C GLU A 183 -4.10 -0.87 22.77
N LEU A 184 -3.36 -1.95 22.97
CA LEU A 184 -2.80 -2.31 24.30
C LEU A 184 -1.81 -1.26 24.82
N VAL A 185 -0.94 -0.74 23.96
CA VAL A 185 0.00 0.31 24.35
C VAL A 185 -0.72 1.60 24.68
N ALA A 186 -1.73 1.99 23.91
CA ALA A 186 -2.49 3.21 24.13
C ALA A 186 -3.27 3.16 25.46
N GLU A 187 -3.84 2.02 25.81
CA GLU A 187 -4.54 1.80 27.08
C GLU A 187 -3.60 1.97 28.27
N ILE A 188 -2.46 1.29 28.28
CA ILE A 188 -1.49 1.35 29.37
C ILE A 188 -0.81 2.74 29.46
N LEU A 189 -0.55 3.35 28.29
CA LEU A 189 0.05 4.68 28.22
C LEU A 189 -0.85 5.75 28.85
N ALA A 190 -2.16 5.61 28.68
CA ALA A 190 -3.14 6.48 29.34
C ALA A 190 -3.13 6.32 30.86
N GLU A 191 -2.91 5.11 31.38
CA GLU A 191 -2.78 4.84 32.82
C GLU A 191 -1.50 5.44 33.40
N TYR A 192 -0.37 5.33 32.68
CA TYR A 192 0.93 5.84 33.16
C TYR A 192 1.03 7.36 33.14
N ASN A 193 0.25 8.03 32.32
CA ASN A 193 0.18 9.49 32.23
C ASN A 193 1.57 10.18 32.15
N ILE A 194 2.42 9.70 31.26
CA ILE A 194 3.79 10.21 31.06
C ILE A 194 3.87 11.32 30.00
N GLY A 195 2.72 11.86 29.59
CA GLY A 195 2.64 12.98 28.63
C GLY A 195 2.91 12.61 27.17
N LEU A 196 3.00 11.33 26.83
CA LEU A 196 3.20 10.82 25.48
C LEU A 196 1.88 10.27 24.93
N THR A 197 1.69 10.42 23.61
CA THR A 197 0.57 9.80 22.90
C THR A 197 1.11 9.02 21.71
N LEU A 198 0.72 7.77 21.63
CA LEU A 198 1.05 6.89 20.51
C LEU A 198 0.27 7.32 19.27
N VAL A 199 0.97 7.50 18.15
CA VAL A 199 0.37 7.85 16.86
C VAL A 199 0.19 6.60 16.02
N ASP A 200 1.27 5.87 15.81
CA ASP A 200 1.25 4.66 15.00
C ASP A 200 2.31 3.65 15.43
N VAL A 201 2.05 2.37 15.14
CA VAL A 201 2.99 1.26 15.35
C VAL A 201 3.04 0.48 14.04
N LYS A 202 4.22 0.33 13.48
CA LYS A 202 4.41 -0.40 12.23
C LYS A 202 5.49 -1.45 12.34
N ILE A 203 5.20 -2.63 11.84
CA ILE A 203 6.21 -3.66 11.59
C ILE A 203 6.97 -3.24 10.33
N GLN A 204 8.26 -3.03 10.45
CA GLN A 204 9.11 -2.69 9.33
C GLN A 204 9.52 -3.95 8.59
N ASP A 205 10.01 -4.92 9.32
CA ASP A 205 10.34 -6.23 8.78
C ASP A 205 10.03 -7.35 9.77
N ALA A 206 9.77 -8.54 9.25
CA ALA A 206 9.58 -9.74 10.03
C ALA A 206 10.15 -10.91 9.23
N GLU A 207 11.23 -11.49 9.75
CA GLU A 207 12.00 -12.54 9.09
C GLU A 207 12.30 -13.70 10.04
N PRO A 208 12.41 -14.94 9.53
CA PRO A 208 12.99 -16.03 10.29
C PRO A 208 14.46 -15.77 10.63
N PRO A 209 15.01 -16.37 11.72
CA PRO A 209 16.31 -15.99 12.27
C PRO A 209 17.52 -16.39 11.41
N THR A 210 17.37 -17.35 10.49
CA THR A 210 18.48 -17.84 9.65
C THR A 210 18.07 -18.02 8.21
N ALA A 211 19.03 -17.88 7.29
CA ALA A 211 18.82 -18.03 5.84
C ALA A 211 18.24 -19.40 5.47
N ASP A 212 18.67 -20.48 6.14
CA ASP A 212 18.18 -21.83 5.87
C ASP A 212 16.68 -21.98 6.23
N VAL A 213 16.26 -21.32 7.32
CA VAL A 213 14.85 -21.29 7.73
C VAL A 213 14.02 -20.43 6.77
N ILE A 214 14.55 -19.31 6.30
CA ILE A 214 13.92 -18.47 5.26
C ILE A 214 13.67 -19.28 3.98
N GLU A 215 14.67 -20.08 3.55
CA GLU A 215 14.55 -20.92 2.35
C GLU A 215 13.47 -22.00 2.55
N ALA A 216 13.45 -22.65 3.72
CA ALA A 216 12.44 -23.65 4.07
C ALA A 216 11.02 -23.06 4.07
N PHE A 217 10.80 -21.89 4.65
CA PHE A 217 9.52 -21.18 4.63
C PHE A 217 9.09 -20.80 3.19
N LYS A 218 10.00 -20.28 2.39
CA LYS A 218 9.74 -19.99 0.97
C LYS A 218 9.37 -21.25 0.19
N ALA A 219 9.99 -22.39 0.48
CA ALA A 219 9.65 -23.66 -0.16
C ALA A 219 8.24 -24.12 0.20
N VAL A 220 7.84 -23.99 1.47
CA VAL A 220 6.48 -24.31 1.93
C VAL A 220 5.45 -23.40 1.26
N GLU A 221 5.70 -22.08 1.24
CA GLU A 221 4.79 -21.12 0.61
C GLU A 221 4.66 -21.37 -0.90
N THR A 222 5.79 -21.66 -1.57
CA THR A 222 5.77 -22.05 -2.99
C THR A 222 4.96 -23.34 -3.22
N ALA A 223 5.04 -24.30 -2.30
CA ALA A 223 4.27 -25.54 -2.40
C ALA A 223 2.76 -25.29 -2.19
N LYS A 224 2.38 -24.45 -1.24
CA LYS A 224 0.98 -24.00 -1.03
C LYS A 224 0.43 -23.33 -2.29
N GLN A 225 1.14 -22.34 -2.83
CA GLN A 225 0.74 -21.62 -4.05
C GLN A 225 0.60 -22.54 -5.25
N LYS A 226 1.52 -23.53 -5.41
CA LYS A 226 1.40 -24.53 -6.46
C LYS A 226 0.16 -25.41 -6.26
N ALA A 227 -0.13 -25.82 -5.03
CA ALA A 227 -1.34 -26.59 -4.76
C ALA A 227 -2.61 -25.82 -5.10
N GLU A 228 -2.70 -24.55 -4.70
CA GLU A 228 -3.82 -23.67 -5.07
C GLU A 228 -3.92 -23.46 -6.58
N THR A 229 -2.79 -23.24 -7.26
CA THR A 229 -2.75 -23.09 -8.72
C THR A 229 -3.31 -24.33 -9.40
N VAL A 230 -2.88 -25.53 -8.98
CA VAL A 230 -3.39 -26.78 -9.56
C VAL A 230 -4.91 -26.96 -9.35
N VAL A 231 -5.41 -26.59 -8.17
CA VAL A 231 -6.85 -26.62 -7.89
C VAL A 231 -7.61 -25.61 -8.77
N ASN A 232 -7.10 -24.39 -8.87
CA ASN A 232 -7.72 -23.35 -9.70
C ASN A 232 -7.68 -23.71 -11.20
N ASP A 233 -6.58 -24.30 -11.70
CA ASP A 233 -6.47 -24.78 -13.07
C ASP A 233 -7.46 -25.92 -13.34
N ALA A 234 -7.62 -26.84 -12.39
CA ALA A 234 -8.62 -27.93 -12.50
C ALA A 234 -10.06 -27.38 -12.52
N MET A 235 -10.35 -26.38 -11.68
CA MET A 235 -11.66 -25.71 -11.69
C MET A 235 -11.89 -24.93 -12.99
N ALA A 236 -10.87 -24.24 -13.50
CA ALA A 236 -10.94 -23.55 -14.77
C ALA A 236 -11.19 -24.52 -15.92
N TYR A 237 -10.49 -25.66 -15.93
CA TYR A 237 -10.72 -26.73 -16.91
C TYR A 237 -12.14 -27.27 -16.82
N GLN A 238 -12.64 -27.60 -15.63
CA GLN A 238 -14.00 -28.05 -15.42
C GLN A 238 -15.03 -27.05 -15.94
N ASN A 239 -14.88 -25.78 -15.57
CA ASN A 239 -15.77 -24.71 -15.98
C ASN A 239 -15.75 -24.44 -17.50
N ALA A 240 -14.64 -24.74 -18.16
CA ALA A 240 -14.54 -24.66 -19.62
C ALA A 240 -15.16 -25.88 -20.33
N GLN A 241 -14.91 -27.10 -19.85
CA GLN A 241 -15.31 -28.33 -20.55
C GLN A 241 -16.77 -28.69 -20.33
N LEU A 242 -17.30 -28.48 -19.11
CA LEU A 242 -18.68 -28.87 -18.78
C LEU A 242 -19.72 -28.13 -19.63
N PRO A 243 -19.66 -26.81 -19.82
CA PRO A 243 -20.63 -26.12 -20.69
C PRO A 243 -20.48 -26.49 -22.16
N LEU A 244 -19.25 -26.79 -22.62
CA LEU A 244 -19.03 -27.25 -24.01
C LEU A 244 -19.67 -28.60 -24.25
N ALA A 245 -19.50 -29.56 -23.34
CA ALA A 245 -20.13 -30.88 -23.45
C ALA A 245 -21.66 -30.77 -23.37
N GLN A 246 -22.21 -29.91 -22.51
CA GLN A 246 -23.63 -29.63 -22.43
C GLN A 246 -24.18 -29.01 -23.73
N ALA A 247 -23.47 -28.00 -24.26
CA ALA A 247 -23.86 -27.37 -25.53
C ALA A 247 -23.83 -28.36 -26.72
N GLU A 248 -22.89 -29.31 -26.74
CA GLU A 248 -22.78 -30.34 -27.76
C GLU A 248 -23.92 -31.35 -27.63
N ALA A 249 -24.27 -31.78 -26.41
CA ALA A 249 -25.42 -32.62 -26.13
C ALA A 249 -26.74 -31.95 -26.56
N ASP A 250 -26.92 -30.68 -26.17
CA ASP A 250 -28.13 -29.91 -26.54
C ASP A 250 -28.23 -29.73 -28.06
N LYS A 251 -27.13 -29.51 -28.75
CA LYS A 251 -27.05 -29.40 -30.20
C LYS A 251 -27.49 -30.73 -30.88
N LEU A 252 -27.05 -31.87 -30.35
CA LEU A 252 -27.48 -33.18 -30.86
C LEU A 252 -28.99 -33.39 -30.67
N ILE A 253 -29.52 -33.06 -29.50
CA ILE A 253 -30.95 -33.18 -29.21
C ILE A 253 -31.76 -32.27 -30.14
N GLN A 254 -31.38 -30.99 -30.26
CA GLN A 254 -32.07 -30.04 -31.14
C GLN A 254 -31.98 -30.44 -32.61
N ASN A 255 -30.86 -30.98 -33.06
CA ASN A 255 -30.74 -31.51 -34.43
C ASN A 255 -31.66 -32.73 -34.66
N ALA A 256 -31.77 -33.61 -33.67
CA ALA A 256 -32.66 -34.75 -33.75
C ALA A 256 -34.14 -34.30 -33.80
N GLU A 257 -34.52 -33.34 -32.99
CA GLU A 257 -35.87 -32.75 -33.02
C GLU A 257 -36.18 -32.04 -34.33
N TYR A 258 -35.23 -31.26 -34.83
CA TYR A 258 -35.34 -30.62 -36.15
C TYR A 258 -35.51 -31.66 -37.28
N LEU A 259 -34.73 -32.71 -37.30
CA LEU A 259 -34.85 -33.79 -38.31
C LEU A 259 -36.15 -34.50 -38.19
N LYS A 260 -36.63 -34.79 -36.96
CA LYS A 260 -37.95 -35.36 -36.72
C LYS A 260 -39.05 -34.49 -37.32
N GLN A 261 -39.03 -33.18 -36.97
CA GLN A 261 -40.06 -32.27 -37.44
C GLN A 261 -40.02 -32.08 -38.95
N LYS A 262 -38.80 -32.01 -39.53
CA LYS A 262 -38.58 -31.97 -41.00
C LYS A 262 -39.20 -33.18 -41.66
N ARG A 263 -38.98 -34.42 -41.17
CA ARG A 263 -39.59 -35.66 -41.68
C ARG A 263 -41.11 -35.67 -41.62
N ILE A 264 -41.63 -35.17 -40.51
CA ILE A 264 -43.10 -35.05 -40.33
C ILE A 264 -43.70 -34.06 -41.34
N ASN A 265 -43.04 -32.91 -41.50
CA ASN A 265 -43.48 -31.88 -42.46
C ASN A 265 -43.37 -32.38 -43.90
N GLU A 266 -42.28 -33.06 -44.27
CA GLU A 266 -42.10 -33.69 -45.59
C GLU A 266 -43.18 -34.76 -45.85
N ALA A 267 -43.52 -35.58 -44.85
CA ALA A 267 -44.57 -36.57 -44.99
C ALA A 267 -45.96 -35.91 -45.16
N HIS A 268 -46.25 -34.84 -44.41
CA HIS A 268 -47.48 -34.07 -44.60
C HIS A 268 -47.57 -33.41 -45.96
N GLU A 269 -46.47 -32.85 -46.46
CA GLU A 269 -46.37 -32.27 -47.80
C GLU A 269 -46.65 -33.31 -48.87
N GLN A 270 -46.01 -34.51 -48.78
CA GLN A 270 -46.26 -35.61 -49.71
C GLN A 270 -47.72 -36.11 -49.71
N VAL A 271 -48.29 -36.20 -48.51
CA VAL A 271 -49.75 -36.61 -48.36
C VAL A 271 -50.62 -35.51 -48.97
N ALA A 272 -50.40 -34.27 -48.71
CA ALA A 272 -51.16 -33.14 -49.25
C ALA A 272 -51.07 -33.08 -50.79
N MET A 273 -49.85 -33.29 -51.36
CA MET A 273 -49.62 -33.36 -52.77
C MET A 273 -50.30 -34.52 -53.40
N PHE A 274 -50.24 -35.75 -52.79
CA PHE A 274 -50.95 -36.91 -53.22
C PHE A 274 -52.48 -36.71 -53.24
N ASN A 275 -53.01 -36.15 -52.18
CA ASN A 275 -54.51 -35.91 -52.06
C ASN A 275 -54.94 -34.87 -53.13
N ALA A 276 -54.11 -33.81 -53.38
CA ALA A 276 -54.42 -32.84 -54.43
C ALA A 276 -54.41 -33.50 -55.84
N MET A 277 -53.35 -34.30 -56.11
CA MET A 277 -53.29 -35.06 -57.38
C MET A 277 -54.40 -36.09 -57.49
N TYR A 278 -54.78 -36.79 -56.41
CA TYR A 278 -55.87 -37.76 -56.41
C TYR A 278 -57.24 -37.10 -56.67
N ALA A 279 -57.49 -35.96 -56.07
CA ALA A 279 -58.72 -35.19 -56.29
C ALA A 279 -58.84 -34.70 -57.77
N GLU A 280 -57.72 -34.39 -58.43
CA GLU A 280 -57.69 -34.02 -59.85
C GLU A 280 -57.84 -35.31 -60.76
N TYR A 281 -57.24 -36.41 -60.34
CA TYR A 281 -57.40 -37.69 -61.01
C TYR A 281 -58.88 -38.18 -61.02
N GLU A 282 -59.63 -38.07 -59.87
CA GLU A 282 -61.06 -38.42 -59.80
C GLU A 282 -61.90 -37.66 -60.80
N LYS A 283 -61.56 -36.41 -61.16
CA LYS A 283 -62.32 -35.59 -62.12
C LYS A 283 -62.11 -36.05 -63.58
N ASN A 284 -60.87 -36.43 -63.96
CA ASN A 284 -60.51 -36.83 -65.33
C ASN A 284 -59.40 -37.87 -65.33
N PRO A 285 -59.70 -39.16 -65.08
CA PRO A 285 -58.68 -40.20 -64.90
C PRO A 285 -57.70 -40.41 -66.12
N GLU A 286 -58.27 -40.43 -67.31
CA GLU A 286 -57.53 -40.71 -68.54
C GLU A 286 -56.45 -39.58 -68.84
N ILE A 287 -56.87 -38.36 -68.74
CA ILE A 287 -56.03 -37.20 -69.01
C ILE A 287 -54.94 -37.07 -67.97
N THR A 288 -55.32 -37.21 -66.70
CA THR A 288 -54.31 -37.06 -65.59
C THR A 288 -53.29 -38.19 -65.62
N ARG A 289 -53.67 -39.41 -65.93
CA ARG A 289 -52.71 -40.53 -66.11
C ARG A 289 -51.73 -40.31 -67.23
N SER A 290 -52.17 -39.81 -68.36
CA SER A 290 -51.31 -39.51 -69.51
C SER A 290 -50.34 -38.39 -69.16
N ARG A 291 -50.82 -37.37 -68.49
CA ARG A 291 -49.95 -36.24 -68.03
C ARG A 291 -48.86 -36.68 -67.03
N MET A 292 -49.27 -37.45 -66.00
CA MET A 292 -48.32 -38.00 -65.04
C MET A 292 -47.24 -38.90 -65.68
N TYR A 293 -47.63 -39.68 -66.67
CA TYR A 293 -46.73 -40.52 -67.40
C TYR A 293 -45.71 -39.69 -68.21
N TYR A 294 -46.13 -38.62 -68.84
CA TYR A 294 -45.21 -37.75 -69.59
C TYR A 294 -44.33 -36.93 -68.64
N GLU A 295 -44.82 -36.47 -67.50
CA GLU A 295 -44.01 -35.78 -66.49
C GLU A 295 -42.94 -36.71 -65.92
N ALA A 296 -43.28 -37.96 -65.56
CA ALA A 296 -42.29 -38.93 -65.07
C ALA A 296 -41.24 -39.28 -66.14
N ILE A 297 -41.61 -39.35 -67.41
CA ILE A 297 -40.68 -39.55 -68.53
C ILE A 297 -39.75 -38.31 -68.68
N GLN A 298 -40.27 -37.10 -68.57
CA GLN A 298 -39.47 -35.86 -68.61
C GLN A 298 -38.43 -35.76 -67.50
N ASP A 299 -38.74 -36.25 -66.29
CA ASP A 299 -37.84 -36.29 -65.19
C ASP A 299 -36.73 -37.35 -65.31
N ILE A 300 -37.04 -38.48 -65.91
CA ILE A 300 -36.12 -39.60 -66.07
C ILE A 300 -35.19 -39.44 -67.33
N LEU A 301 -35.74 -38.91 -68.43
CA LEU A 301 -35.02 -38.82 -69.69
C LEU A 301 -33.73 -37.99 -69.72
N PRO A 302 -33.64 -36.84 -68.99
CA PRO A 302 -32.39 -36.06 -69.01
C PRO A 302 -31.17 -36.80 -68.47
N GLY A 303 -31.38 -37.80 -67.64
CA GLY A 303 -30.33 -38.64 -67.04
C GLY A 303 -29.96 -39.88 -67.87
N VAL A 304 -30.69 -40.17 -68.88
CA VAL A 304 -30.53 -41.41 -69.65
C VAL A 304 -29.90 -41.13 -71.06
N LYS A 305 -28.80 -41.76 -71.34
CA LYS A 305 -28.22 -41.79 -72.74
C LYS A 305 -29.04 -42.72 -73.62
N LEU A 306 -29.87 -42.13 -74.49
CA LEU A 306 -30.68 -42.91 -75.42
C LEU A 306 -29.83 -43.31 -76.68
N TYR A 307 -29.66 -44.59 -76.88
CA TYR A 307 -29.07 -45.13 -78.09
C TYR A 307 -30.17 -45.62 -79.02
N VAL A 308 -30.40 -44.93 -80.14
CA VAL A 308 -31.40 -45.35 -81.13
C VAL A 308 -30.68 -46.16 -82.21
N ASN A 309 -31.03 -47.46 -82.36
CA ASN A 309 -30.55 -48.28 -83.50
C ASN A 309 -31.51 -48.14 -84.68
N THR A 310 -31.09 -47.57 -85.76
CA THR A 310 -31.88 -47.34 -86.97
C THR A 310 -31.73 -48.48 -88.06
N SER A 311 -31.27 -49.64 -87.65
CA SER A 311 -31.22 -50.78 -88.55
C SER A 311 -32.62 -51.29 -88.87
N ALA A 312 -33.01 -51.14 -90.14
CA ALA A 312 -34.29 -51.65 -90.62
C ALA A 312 -34.26 -53.19 -90.71
N GLY A 313 -34.94 -53.85 -89.86
CA GLY A 313 -35.28 -55.29 -89.95
C GLY A 313 -34.74 -56.15 -88.80
N GLY A 314 -35.65 -56.49 -87.86
CA GLY A 314 -35.47 -57.60 -86.94
C GLY A 314 -35.49 -57.16 -85.45
N ASP A 315 -36.29 -57.76 -84.66
CA ASP A 315 -36.57 -57.62 -83.21
C ASP A 315 -35.33 -57.91 -82.33
N ASP A 316 -34.37 -56.99 -82.21
CA ASP A 316 -33.44 -57.08 -81.09
C ASP A 316 -33.02 -55.71 -80.68
N VAL A 317 -33.58 -55.19 -79.65
CA VAL A 317 -33.14 -54.01 -78.89
C VAL A 317 -31.97 -54.42 -77.98
N GLN A 318 -30.76 -54.29 -78.42
CA GLN A 318 -29.59 -54.47 -77.53
C GLN A 318 -29.48 -53.25 -76.61
N MET A 319 -29.73 -53.49 -75.36
CA MET A 319 -29.57 -52.49 -74.28
C MET A 319 -28.07 -52.39 -73.94
N LEU A 320 -27.35 -51.41 -74.53
CA LEU A 320 -25.95 -51.13 -74.20
C LEU A 320 -25.90 -50.32 -72.90
N LEU A 321 -25.54 -50.97 -71.80
CA LEU A 321 -25.18 -50.30 -70.55
C LEU A 321 -23.86 -49.55 -70.75
N PRO A 322 -23.79 -48.23 -70.49
CA PRO A 322 -22.51 -47.49 -70.57
C PRO A 322 -21.62 -47.92 -69.40
N LEU A 323 -20.57 -48.72 -69.71
CA LEU A 323 -19.56 -49.14 -68.71
C LEU A 323 -18.68 -48.02 -68.14
N GLU A 324 -18.74 -46.82 -68.70
CA GLU A 324 -17.90 -45.70 -68.29
C GLU A 324 -18.24 -45.15 -66.87
N SER A 325 -19.49 -45.30 -66.43
CA SER A 325 -19.87 -44.87 -65.11
C SER A 325 -19.46 -45.84 -63.96
N LEU A 326 -19.08 -47.08 -64.32
CA LEU A 326 -18.58 -48.09 -63.41
C LEU A 326 -17.09 -48.07 -63.18
N VAL A 327 -16.35 -47.47 -64.11
CA VAL A 327 -14.86 -47.42 -64.10
C VAL A 327 -14.33 -46.12 -63.42
N SER A 328 -15.14 -45.05 -63.35
CA SER A 328 -14.65 -43.78 -62.81
C SER A 328 -14.79 -43.65 -61.25
N ASN A 329 -15.38 -44.66 -60.60
CA ASN A 329 -15.59 -44.59 -59.11
C ASN A 329 -14.60 -45.49 -58.30
N GLY A 330 -13.52 -45.92 -58.93
CA GLY A 330 -12.50 -46.78 -58.32
C GLY A 330 -11.12 -46.11 -58.20
N GLY A 331 -11.09 -44.88 -57.66
CA GLY A 331 -9.80 -44.24 -57.49
C GLY A 331 -9.94 -42.93 -56.67
N ASN A 332 -10.09 -43.02 -55.34
CA ASN A 332 -9.37 -42.25 -54.33
C ASN A 332 -9.78 -42.78 -52.93
#